data_9c285f084bd5261335133f1b5edf188b
#
_entry.id   9c285f084bd5261335133f1b5edf188b
#
_cell.length_a   1.000
_cell.length_b   1.000
_cell.length_c   1.000
_cell.angle_alpha   90.00
_cell.angle_beta   90.00
_cell.angle_gamma   90.00
#
_symmetry.space_group_name_H-M   'P 1'
#
loop_
_entity.id
_entity.type
_entity.pdbx_description
1 polymer ?
#
loop_
_entity_poly.entity_id
_entity_poly.type
_entity_poly.pdbx_seq_one_letter_code
_entity_poly.pdbx_strand_id
1 'polypeptide(L)'
;MVVEGEITVAAPREAVFRSLSDAPFFASCIDGVRDLKQIDATRYDAMLETRIAYMRFTFRVTVEMSAVSPPETIEAKVEGTPVGMVGRLTASATTRLSETGHGTNIHYAINATLTGKLGSMGQPVLKAKAREMEKQFSERIAAAFAPGGARATA
;
A
#
# COMPACT_ATOMS: atom_id res chain seq x y z
N MET A 1 10.33 -0.99 -11.64
CA MET A 1 9.91 0.38 -11.28
C MET A 1 10.06 0.57 -9.78
N VAL A 2 10.72 1.63 -9.37
CA VAL A 2 10.94 1.92 -7.95
C VAL A 2 10.11 3.15 -7.56
N VAL A 3 9.39 3.03 -6.45
CA VAL A 3 8.61 4.11 -5.86
C VAL A 3 9.10 4.29 -4.43
N GLU A 4 9.48 5.52 -4.10
CA GLU A 4 10.00 5.83 -2.77
C GLU A 4 9.44 7.16 -2.31
N GLY A 5 9.07 7.24 -1.03
CA GLY A 5 8.51 8.47 -0.50
C GLY A 5 8.46 8.49 1.01
N GLU A 6 7.99 9.62 1.54
CA GLU A 6 7.85 9.84 2.97
C GLU A 6 6.50 10.48 3.28
N ILE A 7 5.93 10.10 4.41
CA ILE A 7 4.70 10.68 4.92
C ILE A 7 4.92 10.97 6.40
N THR A 8 4.60 12.18 6.84
CA THR A 8 4.68 12.52 8.27
C THR A 8 3.27 12.62 8.83
N VAL A 9 3.04 11.94 9.94
CA VAL A 9 1.73 11.90 10.59
C VAL A 9 1.84 12.30 12.06
N ALA A 10 0.76 12.88 12.60
CA ALA A 10 0.71 13.39 13.97
C ALA A 10 0.22 12.30 14.94
N ALA A 11 0.96 11.20 15.01
CA ALA A 11 0.62 10.10 15.91
C ALA A 11 1.90 9.39 16.37
N PRO A 12 1.87 8.75 17.54
CA PRO A 12 3.04 8.00 18.03
C PRO A 12 3.36 6.82 17.12
N ARG A 13 4.65 6.49 17.06
CA ARG A 13 5.15 5.42 16.20
C ARG A 13 4.45 4.08 16.43
N GLU A 14 4.19 3.73 17.68
CA GLU A 14 3.51 2.48 18.02
C GLU A 14 2.08 2.43 17.47
N ALA A 15 1.37 3.54 17.52
CA ALA A 15 0.00 3.62 16.98
C ALA A 15 0.01 3.53 15.46
N VAL A 16 0.96 4.20 14.81
CA VAL A 16 1.11 4.15 13.36
C VAL A 16 1.47 2.74 12.90
N PHE A 17 2.42 2.12 13.59
CA PHE A 17 2.84 0.75 13.29
C PHE A 17 1.66 -0.21 13.37
N ARG A 18 0.90 -0.12 14.46
CA ARG A 18 -0.26 -1.00 14.66
C ARG A 18 -1.29 -0.86 13.55
N SER A 19 -1.57 0.37 13.14
CA SER A 19 -2.52 0.62 12.05
C SER A 19 -2.02 0.13 10.71
N LEU A 20 -0.76 0.38 10.39
CA LEU A 20 -0.19 -0.08 9.11
C LEU A 20 -0.07 -1.60 9.04
N SER A 21 0.02 -2.26 10.18
CA SER A 21 0.05 -3.73 10.25
C SER A 21 -1.34 -4.34 10.22
N ASP A 22 -2.39 -3.53 10.33
CA ASP A 22 -3.77 -3.96 10.31
C ASP A 22 -4.29 -3.93 8.88
N ALA A 23 -4.55 -5.10 8.30
CA ALA A 23 -4.93 -5.21 6.90
C ALA A 23 -6.22 -4.45 6.56
N PRO A 24 -7.31 -4.50 7.36
CA PRO A 24 -8.49 -3.71 7.07
C PRO A 24 -8.21 -2.21 7.03
N PHE A 25 -7.40 -1.69 7.95
CA PHE A 25 -7.04 -0.28 7.94
C PHE A 25 -6.25 0.08 6.68
N PHE A 26 -5.21 -0.69 6.38
CA PHE A 26 -4.36 -0.46 5.22
C PHE A 26 -5.20 -0.47 3.93
N ALA A 27 -6.06 -1.46 3.79
CA ALA A 27 -6.95 -1.56 2.63
C ALA A 27 -7.89 -0.37 2.50
N SER A 28 -8.32 0.20 3.62
CA SER A 28 -9.21 1.37 3.61
C SER A 28 -8.53 2.62 3.03
N CYS A 29 -7.20 2.64 2.99
CA CYS A 29 -6.44 3.76 2.43
C CYS A 29 -6.22 3.64 0.93
N ILE A 30 -6.68 2.57 0.31
CA ILE A 30 -6.51 2.31 -1.13
C ILE A 30 -7.89 2.12 -1.76
N ASP A 31 -8.22 2.94 -2.76
CA ASP A 31 -9.49 2.81 -3.46
C ASP A 31 -9.56 1.52 -4.26
N GLY A 32 -10.74 0.94 -4.30
CA GLY A 32 -11.01 -0.21 -5.14
C GLY A 32 -10.67 -1.56 -4.54
N VAL A 33 -10.18 -1.59 -3.31
CA VAL A 33 -9.92 -2.85 -2.61
C VAL A 33 -11.22 -3.39 -2.05
N ARG A 34 -11.50 -4.66 -2.34
CA ARG A 34 -12.68 -5.37 -1.83
C ARG A 34 -12.35 -6.83 -1.58
N ASP A 35 -13.25 -7.52 -0.89
CA ASP A 35 -13.13 -8.95 -0.61
C ASP A 35 -11.83 -9.30 0.12
N LEU A 36 -11.44 -8.44 1.05
CA LEU A 36 -10.25 -8.67 1.86
C LEU A 36 -10.45 -9.90 2.73
N LYS A 37 -9.50 -10.83 2.64
CA LYS A 37 -9.56 -12.09 3.34
C LYS A 37 -8.20 -12.43 3.92
N GLN A 38 -8.16 -12.67 5.22
CA GLN A 38 -6.94 -13.13 5.86
C GLN A 38 -6.80 -14.65 5.62
N ILE A 39 -5.65 -15.05 5.06
CA ILE A 39 -5.36 -16.46 4.80
C ILE A 39 -4.71 -17.10 6.02
N ASP A 40 -3.71 -16.42 6.58
CA ASP A 40 -3.04 -16.83 7.81
C ASP A 40 -2.50 -15.58 8.52
N ALA A 41 -1.65 -15.76 9.52
CA ALA A 41 -1.15 -14.67 10.35
C ALA A 41 -0.41 -13.59 9.56
N THR A 42 0.17 -13.92 8.41
CA THR A 42 1.02 -13.02 7.63
C THR A 42 0.54 -12.77 6.20
N ARG A 43 -0.47 -13.48 5.73
CA ARG A 43 -0.93 -13.39 4.35
C ARG A 43 -2.38 -12.97 4.23
N TYR A 44 -2.64 -12.14 3.22
CA TYR A 44 -3.98 -11.61 2.93
C TYR A 44 -4.22 -11.67 1.42
N ASP A 45 -5.47 -11.98 1.05
CA ASP A 45 -5.95 -11.87 -0.33
C ASP A 45 -6.97 -10.75 -0.42
N ALA A 46 -7.02 -10.12 -1.57
CA ALA A 46 -8.04 -9.11 -1.86
C ALA A 46 -8.23 -8.98 -3.37
N MET A 47 -9.29 -8.32 -3.76
CA MET A 47 -9.51 -7.89 -5.14
C MET A 47 -9.25 -6.40 -5.19
N LEU A 48 -8.54 -5.96 -6.21
CA LEU A 48 -8.30 -4.54 -6.47
C LEU A 48 -8.87 -4.19 -7.83
N GLU A 49 -9.84 -3.30 -7.86
CA GLU A 49 -10.39 -2.76 -9.09
C GLU A 49 -9.88 -1.34 -9.26
N THR A 50 -9.19 -1.08 -10.35
CA THR A 50 -8.59 0.22 -10.58
C THR A 50 -8.52 0.54 -12.07
N ARG A 51 -8.40 1.83 -12.38
CA ARG A 51 -8.27 2.29 -13.76
C ARG A 51 -6.83 2.73 -13.99
N ILE A 52 -6.23 2.22 -15.06
CA ILE A 52 -4.89 2.63 -15.50
C ILE A 52 -5.06 3.21 -16.90
N ALA A 53 -4.75 4.49 -17.08
CA ALA A 53 -5.12 5.27 -18.26
C ALA A 53 -6.65 5.24 -18.40
N TYR A 54 -7.17 4.76 -19.52
CA TYR A 54 -8.62 4.63 -19.73
C TYR A 54 -9.11 3.19 -19.63
N MET A 55 -8.26 2.26 -19.19
CA MET A 55 -8.60 0.86 -19.07
C MET A 55 -8.88 0.50 -17.61
N ARG A 56 -9.93 -0.29 -17.39
CA ARG A 56 -10.28 -0.79 -16.08
C ARG A 56 -9.67 -2.18 -15.89
N PHE A 57 -9.00 -2.36 -14.76
CA PHE A 57 -8.40 -3.64 -14.40
C PHE A 57 -8.99 -4.14 -13.09
N THR A 58 -9.14 -5.45 -13.00
CA THR A 58 -9.44 -6.12 -11.74
C THR A 58 -8.29 -7.07 -11.46
N PHE A 59 -7.65 -6.91 -10.31
CA PHE A 59 -6.53 -7.74 -9.90
C PHE A 59 -6.91 -8.63 -8.74
N ARG A 60 -6.45 -9.86 -8.79
CA ARG A 60 -6.41 -10.70 -7.61
C ARG A 60 -5.07 -10.44 -6.95
N VAL A 61 -5.09 -9.97 -5.70
CA VAL A 61 -3.88 -9.52 -5.01
C VAL A 61 -3.64 -10.38 -3.79
N THR A 62 -2.38 -10.80 -3.61
CA THR A 62 -1.94 -11.48 -2.39
C THR A 62 -0.83 -10.65 -1.77
N VAL A 63 -0.94 -10.39 -0.48
CA VAL A 63 0.06 -9.66 0.29
C VAL A 63 0.60 -10.56 1.39
N GLU A 64 1.91 -10.65 1.48
CA GLU A 64 2.61 -11.36 2.54
C GLU A 64 3.47 -10.39 3.33
N MET A 65 3.25 -10.33 4.64
CA MET A 65 4.12 -9.58 5.56
C MET A 65 5.35 -10.44 5.81
N SER A 66 6.41 -10.24 5.03
CA SER A 66 7.57 -11.14 5.02
C SER A 66 8.51 -10.95 6.20
N ALA A 67 8.56 -9.74 6.77
CA ALA A 67 9.31 -9.47 7.98
C ALA A 67 8.70 -8.28 8.71
N VAL A 68 8.56 -8.39 10.02
CA VAL A 68 7.95 -7.34 10.84
C VAL A 68 8.81 -7.15 12.09
N SER A 69 9.29 -5.93 12.29
CA SER A 69 10.10 -5.56 13.46
C SER A 69 9.45 -4.38 14.17
N PRO A 70 8.50 -4.63 15.09
CA PRO A 70 7.79 -3.55 15.78
C PRO A 70 8.71 -2.71 16.66
N PRO A 71 8.46 -1.41 16.76
CA PRO A 71 7.49 -0.60 16.03
C PRO A 71 8.13 0.11 14.82
N GLU A 72 9.13 -0.46 14.22
CA GLU A 72 10.05 0.23 13.33
C GLU A 72 9.92 -0.13 11.86
N THR A 73 9.86 -1.43 11.54
CA THR A 73 9.97 -1.87 10.14
C THR A 73 8.92 -2.90 9.77
N ILE A 74 8.35 -2.73 8.58
CA ILE A 74 7.43 -3.71 7.97
C ILE A 74 7.95 -3.98 6.56
N GLU A 75 8.19 -5.25 6.24
CA GLU A 75 8.52 -5.69 4.90
C GLU A 75 7.39 -6.56 4.37
N ALA A 76 6.97 -6.31 3.13
CA ALA A 76 5.88 -7.05 2.53
C ALA A 76 6.20 -7.41 1.09
N LYS A 77 5.62 -8.52 0.63
CA LYS A 77 5.65 -8.95 -0.76
C LYS A 77 4.24 -8.93 -1.30
N VAL A 78 4.08 -8.43 -2.51
CA VAL A 78 2.78 -8.30 -3.16
C VAL A 78 2.81 -9.01 -4.48
N GLU A 79 1.80 -9.81 -4.76
CA GLU A 79 1.59 -10.41 -6.07
C GLU A 79 0.19 -10.03 -6.55
N GLY A 80 0.09 -9.62 -7.80
CA GLY A 80 -1.18 -9.28 -8.41
C GLY A 80 -1.31 -9.92 -9.78
N THR A 81 -2.47 -10.52 -10.05
CA THR A 81 -2.76 -11.13 -11.32
C THR A 81 -4.02 -10.49 -11.89
N PRO A 82 -3.95 -9.89 -13.09
CA PRO A 82 -5.13 -9.31 -13.70
C PRO A 82 -6.10 -10.40 -14.14
N VAL A 83 -7.38 -10.17 -13.87
CA VAL A 83 -8.43 -11.11 -14.26
C VAL A 83 -8.72 -10.94 -15.75
N GLY A 84 -8.72 -12.07 -16.47
CA GLY A 84 -9.11 -12.07 -17.88
C GLY A 84 -8.02 -11.63 -18.86
N MET A 85 -6.79 -11.48 -18.42
CA MET A 85 -5.68 -11.16 -19.33
C MET A 85 -4.36 -11.73 -18.79
N VAL A 86 -3.38 -11.84 -19.67
CA VAL A 86 -2.06 -12.33 -19.33
C VAL A 86 -1.23 -11.19 -18.75
N GLY A 87 -0.60 -11.45 -17.62
CA GLY A 87 0.25 -10.47 -16.97
C GLY A 87 0.43 -10.78 -15.51
N ARG A 88 1.37 -10.09 -14.88
CA ARG A 88 1.65 -10.26 -13.46
C ARG A 88 2.28 -9.00 -12.90
N LEU A 89 1.89 -8.68 -11.68
CA LEU A 89 2.53 -7.66 -10.87
C LEU A 89 3.20 -8.37 -9.71
N THR A 90 4.48 -8.11 -9.50
CA THR A 90 5.17 -8.51 -8.27
C THR A 90 5.84 -7.29 -7.69
N ALA A 91 5.79 -7.16 -6.37
CA ALA A 91 6.41 -6.04 -5.69
C ALA A 91 6.96 -6.45 -4.34
N SER A 92 8.01 -5.78 -3.92
CA SER A 92 8.49 -5.84 -2.55
C SER A 92 8.45 -4.44 -1.97
N ALA A 93 7.97 -4.31 -0.75
CA ALA A 93 7.80 -3.03 -0.08
C ALA A 93 8.48 -3.07 1.27
N THR A 94 9.21 -2.00 1.59
CA THR A 94 9.81 -1.81 2.91
C THR A 94 9.28 -0.50 3.46
N THR A 95 8.74 -0.55 4.67
CA THR A 95 8.25 0.62 5.38
C THR A 95 9.01 0.76 6.67
N ARG A 96 9.57 1.96 6.89
CA ARG A 96 10.33 2.26 8.10
C ARG A 96 9.73 3.45 8.81
N LEU A 97 9.50 3.29 10.10
CA LEU A 97 8.91 4.32 10.95
C LEU A 97 9.96 4.91 11.86
N SER A 98 10.07 6.23 11.88
CA SER A 98 10.97 6.93 12.80
C SER A 98 10.19 8.02 13.54
N GLU A 99 10.58 8.24 14.79
CA GLU A 99 9.94 9.27 15.61
C GLU A 99 10.42 10.65 15.20
N THR A 100 9.50 11.60 15.21
CA THR A 100 9.80 13.03 15.04
C THR A 100 9.39 13.76 16.32
N GLY A 101 9.70 15.03 16.42
CA GLY A 101 9.28 15.83 17.57
C GLY A 101 7.78 15.97 17.72
N HIS A 102 7.02 15.70 16.67
CA HIS A 102 5.57 15.91 16.61
C HIS A 102 4.78 14.68 16.17
N GLY A 103 5.42 13.55 15.94
CA GLY A 103 4.73 12.36 15.49
C GLY A 103 5.67 11.33 14.90
N THR A 104 5.31 10.83 13.72
CA THR A 104 6.06 9.75 13.07
C THR A 104 6.31 10.09 11.61
N ASN A 105 7.52 9.82 11.16
CA ASN A 105 7.87 9.84 9.74
C ASN A 105 7.79 8.42 9.20
N ILE A 106 7.03 8.22 8.14
CA ILE A 106 6.88 6.96 7.46
C ILE A 106 7.67 7.03 6.17
N HIS A 107 8.75 6.27 6.08
CA HIS A 107 9.54 6.16 4.86
C HIS A 107 9.19 4.83 4.20
N TYR A 108 8.83 4.85 2.92
CA TYR A 108 8.51 3.64 2.19
C TYR A 108 9.29 3.56 0.88
N ALA A 109 9.62 2.32 0.51
CA ALA A 109 10.27 2.03 -0.76
C ALA A 109 9.61 0.78 -1.34
N ILE A 110 9.18 0.87 -2.60
CA ILE A 110 8.49 -0.21 -3.29
C ILE A 110 9.23 -0.47 -4.59
N ASN A 111 9.58 -1.74 -4.82
CA ASN A 111 10.16 -2.17 -6.07
C ASN A 111 9.17 -3.10 -6.76
N ALA A 112 8.64 -2.67 -7.91
CA ALA A 112 7.59 -3.38 -8.61
C ALA A 112 8.04 -3.81 -10.00
N THR A 113 7.61 -5.01 -10.41
CA THR A 113 7.81 -5.55 -11.74
C THR A 113 6.46 -5.91 -12.32
N LEU A 114 6.21 -5.42 -13.55
CA LEU A 114 4.97 -5.69 -14.26
C LEU A 114 5.30 -6.38 -15.59
N THR A 115 4.60 -7.46 -15.87
CA THR A 115 4.83 -8.26 -17.08
C THR A 115 3.54 -8.42 -17.87
N GLY A 116 3.65 -8.94 -19.10
CA GLY A 116 2.52 -9.17 -19.98
C GLY A 116 1.88 -7.86 -20.41
N LYS A 117 0.55 -7.84 -20.46
CA LYS A 117 -0.22 -6.67 -20.89
C LYS A 117 0.08 -5.44 -20.05
N LEU A 118 0.28 -5.64 -18.74
CA LEU A 118 0.62 -4.54 -17.84
C LEU A 118 1.95 -3.91 -18.18
N GLY A 119 2.98 -4.74 -18.38
CA GLY A 119 4.31 -4.24 -18.72
C GLY A 119 4.35 -3.50 -20.04
N SER A 120 3.48 -3.85 -20.97
CA SER A 120 3.44 -3.23 -22.29
C SER A 120 2.84 -1.83 -22.30
N MET A 121 2.22 -1.38 -21.20
CA MET A 121 1.62 -0.05 -21.13
C MET A 121 2.65 1.07 -21.11
N GLY A 122 3.90 0.77 -20.75
CA GLY A 122 4.99 1.73 -20.77
C GLY A 122 5.21 2.45 -19.44
N GLN A 123 6.44 2.84 -19.20
CA GLN A 123 6.86 3.48 -17.95
C GLN A 123 6.10 4.77 -17.60
N PRO A 124 5.86 5.70 -18.55
CA PRO A 124 5.15 6.93 -18.20
C PRO A 124 3.75 6.68 -17.65
N VAL A 125 3.01 5.73 -18.22
CA VAL A 125 1.65 5.39 -17.77
C VAL A 125 1.69 4.76 -16.39
N LEU A 126 2.61 3.83 -16.17
CA LEU A 126 2.73 3.13 -14.90
C LEU A 126 3.20 4.06 -13.78
N LYS A 127 4.12 4.97 -14.08
CA LYS A 127 4.57 5.97 -13.12
C LYS A 127 3.48 6.95 -12.74
N ALA A 128 2.67 7.36 -13.72
CA ALA A 128 1.55 8.26 -13.45
C ALA A 128 0.54 7.60 -12.51
N LYS A 129 0.25 6.31 -12.73
CA LYS A 129 -0.64 5.56 -11.84
C LYS A 129 -0.06 5.42 -10.44
N ALA A 130 1.22 5.13 -10.32
CA ALA A 130 1.89 5.03 -9.04
C ALA A 130 1.80 6.34 -8.25
N ARG A 131 2.02 7.48 -8.90
CA ARG A 131 1.92 8.80 -8.26
C ARG A 131 0.49 9.08 -7.78
N GLU A 132 -0.50 8.72 -8.59
CA GLU A 132 -1.90 8.89 -8.20
C GLU A 132 -2.21 8.07 -6.93
N MET A 133 -1.76 6.83 -6.88
CA MET A 133 -1.98 5.97 -5.73
C MET A 133 -1.23 6.45 -4.50
N GLU A 134 -0.01 6.93 -4.67
CA GLU A 134 0.77 7.51 -3.57
C GLU A 134 0.08 8.73 -2.97
N LYS A 135 -0.41 9.63 -3.82
CA LYS A 135 -1.10 10.83 -3.37
C LYS A 135 -2.33 10.47 -2.56
N GLN A 136 -3.14 9.57 -3.07
CA GLN A 136 -4.35 9.12 -2.41
C GLN A 136 -4.05 8.46 -1.07
N PHE A 137 -3.07 7.57 -1.05
CA PHE A 137 -2.67 6.87 0.17
C PHE A 137 -2.14 7.85 1.21
N SER A 138 -1.28 8.79 0.81
CA SER A 138 -0.72 9.80 1.71
C SER A 138 -1.79 10.67 2.33
N GLU A 139 -2.77 11.12 1.53
CA GLU A 139 -3.87 11.94 2.02
C GLU A 139 -4.73 11.19 3.03
N ARG A 140 -5.00 9.92 2.78
CA ARG A 140 -5.83 9.12 3.68
C ARG A 140 -5.13 8.75 4.97
N ILE A 141 -3.86 8.42 4.90
CA ILE A 141 -3.05 8.14 6.08
C ILE A 141 -2.96 9.40 6.96
N ALA A 142 -2.65 10.54 6.36
CA ALA A 142 -2.56 11.79 7.09
C ALA A 142 -3.89 12.16 7.75
N ALA A 143 -4.99 11.98 7.03
CA ALA A 143 -6.32 12.26 7.57
C ALA A 143 -6.69 11.33 8.73
N ALA A 144 -6.32 10.06 8.63
CA ALA A 144 -6.62 9.07 9.67
C ALA A 144 -5.93 9.39 10.99
N PHE A 145 -4.74 9.99 10.94
CA PHE A 145 -3.98 10.33 12.12
C PHE A 145 -4.00 11.83 12.47
N ALA A 146 -4.78 12.61 11.74
CA ALA A 146 -4.93 14.04 12.06
C ALA A 146 -5.69 14.22 13.38
N PRO A 147 -5.36 15.26 14.15
CA PRO A 147 -6.14 15.58 15.35
C PRO A 147 -7.62 15.75 14.98
N GLY A 148 -8.51 15.04 15.68
CA GLY A 148 -9.93 15.04 15.37
C GLY A 148 -10.35 14.15 14.22
N GLY A 149 -9.42 13.41 13.60
CA GLY A 149 -9.73 12.44 12.56
C GLY A 149 -10.43 11.21 13.14
N ALA A 150 -10.99 10.39 12.23
CA ALA A 150 -11.75 9.19 12.62
C ALA A 150 -10.92 8.21 13.45
N ARG A 151 -9.62 8.10 13.20
CA ARG A 151 -8.75 7.18 13.92
C ARG A 151 -8.27 7.71 15.26
N ALA A 152 -8.41 9.01 15.50
CA ALA A 152 -8.01 9.61 16.78
C ALA A 152 -8.82 9.08 17.95
N THR A 153 -9.99 8.53 17.69
CA THR A 153 -10.88 7.99 18.72
C THR A 153 -10.70 6.50 18.94
N ALA A 154 -9.92 5.86 18.14
CA ALA A 154 -9.77 4.41 18.17
C ALA A 154 -8.79 3.93 19.25
#